data_d88695e5c78b3c2b8cb062ebe9b64865
#
_entry.id   d88695e5c78b3c2b8cb062ebe9b64865
#
_cell.length_a   1.000
_cell.length_b   1.000
_cell.length_c   1.000
_cell.angle_alpha   90.00
_cell.angle_beta   90.00
_cell.angle_gamma   90.00
#
_symmetry.space_group_name_H-M   'P 1'
#
loop_
_entity.id
_entity.type
_entity.pdbx_description
1 polymer ?
#
loop_
_entity_poly.entity_id
_entity_poly.type
_entity_poly.pdbx_seq_one_letter_code
_entity_poly.pdbx_strand_id
1 'polypeptide(L)'
;PDRVPVLAEILQQQGFRTGAFVSSIVLSRQSGLARGFDHYADAFDVGEDDARFLNTIQKRGDATVSEAAAWLAEGAGERQFAWIHLYDPHDPYEPPEPFAAEYAGRPYDGEVAWSDELVGRIEAALTRAGIRDDTLLLDTSDHGEGLEEHRESVHGFFVYETTLAVPFVVHGPGVTPGARIEAVARTVDVLPTTLDLLGLGDRTPAVAGRSLG
;
A
#
# COMPACT_ATOMS: atom_id res chain seq x y z
N PRO A 1 -12.55 5.47 -17.46
CA PRO A 1 -12.08 4.65 -16.33
C PRO A 1 -12.41 3.16 -16.53
N ASP A 2 -13.59 2.82 -17.08
CA ASP A 2 -14.09 1.43 -17.20
C ASP A 2 -13.31 0.53 -18.18
N ARG A 3 -12.28 1.08 -18.83
CA ARG A 3 -11.44 0.35 -19.79
C ARG A 3 -10.05 -0.01 -19.24
N VAL A 4 -9.70 0.49 -18.07
CA VAL A 4 -8.41 0.19 -17.45
C VAL A 4 -8.55 -1.06 -16.60
N PRO A 5 -7.73 -2.10 -16.82
CA PRO A 5 -7.73 -3.29 -15.97
C PRO A 5 -7.40 -2.93 -14.53
N VAL A 6 -8.09 -3.52 -13.58
CA VAL A 6 -7.85 -3.33 -12.14
C VAL A 6 -7.56 -4.69 -11.51
N LEU A 7 -6.46 -4.78 -10.77
CA LEU A 7 -6.02 -6.04 -10.14
C LEU A 7 -7.12 -6.62 -9.24
N ALA A 8 -7.82 -5.79 -8.47
CA ALA A 8 -8.91 -6.22 -7.60
C ALA A 8 -10.04 -6.90 -8.38
N GLU A 9 -10.46 -6.35 -9.55
CA GLU A 9 -11.49 -6.98 -10.39
C GLU A 9 -11.05 -8.34 -10.93
N ILE A 10 -9.80 -8.45 -11.35
CA ILE A 10 -9.26 -9.71 -11.86
C ILE A 10 -9.27 -10.76 -10.76
N LEU A 11 -8.78 -10.41 -9.56
CA LEU A 11 -8.72 -11.33 -8.43
C LEU A 11 -10.12 -11.69 -7.91
N GLN A 12 -11.05 -10.73 -7.84
CA GLN A 12 -12.45 -10.98 -7.51
C GLN A 12 -13.09 -12.01 -8.45
N GLN A 13 -12.87 -11.86 -9.77
CA GLN A 13 -13.34 -12.82 -10.78
C GLN A 13 -12.69 -14.20 -10.63
N GLN A 14 -11.52 -14.30 -10.01
CA GLN A 14 -10.86 -15.55 -9.68
C GLN A 14 -11.27 -16.11 -8.31
N GLY A 15 -12.29 -15.55 -7.68
CA GLY A 15 -12.88 -16.03 -6.42
C GLY A 15 -12.08 -15.60 -5.18
N PHE A 16 -11.31 -14.54 -5.25
CA PHE A 16 -10.75 -13.91 -4.05
C PHE A 16 -11.82 -13.04 -3.36
N ARG A 17 -11.88 -13.09 -2.05
CA ARG A 17 -12.50 -12.06 -1.21
C ARG A 17 -11.59 -10.84 -1.26
N THR A 18 -12.12 -9.67 -1.63
CA THR A 18 -11.31 -8.49 -1.90
C THR A 18 -11.61 -7.35 -0.92
N GLY A 19 -10.57 -6.80 -0.30
CA GLY A 19 -10.69 -5.72 0.67
C GLY A 19 -9.68 -4.59 0.41
N ALA A 20 -10.12 -3.34 0.59
CA ALA A 20 -9.25 -2.17 0.58
C ALA A 20 -9.41 -1.38 1.88
N PHE A 21 -8.30 -0.92 2.41
CA PHE A 21 -8.17 -0.17 3.66
C PHE A 21 -7.32 1.06 3.39
N VAL A 22 -7.93 2.23 3.33
CA VAL A 22 -7.23 3.44 2.88
C VAL A 22 -7.14 4.48 3.99
N SER A 23 -5.95 5.09 4.09
CA SER A 23 -5.64 6.10 5.09
C SER A 23 -5.83 7.54 4.59
N SER A 24 -6.08 7.77 3.30
CA SER A 24 -6.29 9.10 2.73
C SER A 24 -7.66 9.25 2.10
N ILE A 25 -8.34 10.39 2.35
CA ILE A 25 -9.66 10.68 1.77
C ILE A 25 -9.63 10.80 0.24
N VAL A 26 -8.48 11.18 -0.35
CA VAL A 26 -8.34 11.25 -1.81
C VAL A 26 -8.48 9.90 -2.48
N LEU A 27 -8.27 8.82 -1.72
CA LEU A 27 -8.48 7.43 -2.14
C LEU A 27 -9.86 6.88 -1.77
N SER A 28 -10.78 7.73 -1.28
CA SER A 28 -12.14 7.28 -0.96
C SER A 28 -12.84 6.68 -2.18
N ARG A 29 -13.91 5.92 -1.97
CA ARG A 29 -14.68 5.28 -3.07
C ARG A 29 -15.17 6.28 -4.12
N GLN A 30 -15.28 7.56 -3.79
CA GLN A 30 -15.65 8.61 -4.73
C GLN A 30 -14.61 8.83 -5.83
N SER A 31 -13.35 8.44 -5.60
CA SER A 31 -12.28 8.47 -6.63
C SER A 31 -12.46 7.42 -7.72
N GLY A 32 -13.35 6.44 -7.52
CA GLY A 32 -13.55 5.31 -8.43
C GLY A 32 -12.60 4.13 -8.20
N LEU A 33 -11.75 4.19 -7.18
CA LEU A 33 -10.78 3.12 -6.86
C LEU A 33 -11.42 1.92 -6.14
N ALA A 34 -12.67 2.03 -5.68
CA ALA A 34 -13.38 0.93 -5.02
C ALA A 34 -13.76 -0.23 -5.95
N ARG A 35 -13.48 -0.11 -7.24
CA ARG A 35 -13.81 -1.09 -8.27
C ARG A 35 -13.10 -2.43 -8.01
N GLY A 36 -13.88 -3.52 -7.96
CA GLY A 36 -13.36 -4.86 -7.71
C GLY A 36 -13.10 -5.21 -6.24
N PHE A 37 -13.44 -4.31 -5.30
CA PHE A 37 -13.37 -4.60 -3.87
C PHE A 37 -14.76 -4.88 -3.28
N ASP A 38 -14.90 -6.04 -2.62
CA ASP A 38 -16.11 -6.42 -1.87
C ASP A 38 -16.24 -5.58 -0.59
N HIS A 39 -15.12 -5.23 0.02
CA HIS A 39 -15.02 -4.38 1.19
C HIS A 39 -14.10 -3.18 0.90
N TYR A 40 -14.55 -1.97 1.24
CA TYR A 40 -13.77 -0.75 1.05
C TYR A 40 -13.87 0.13 2.30
N ALA A 41 -12.82 0.15 3.11
CA ALA A 41 -12.76 0.88 4.37
C ALA A 41 -12.23 2.30 4.15
N ASP A 42 -13.13 3.22 3.85
CA ASP A 42 -12.87 4.63 3.57
C ASP A 42 -13.66 5.58 4.49
N ALA A 43 -13.94 5.14 5.71
CA ALA A 43 -14.56 6.00 6.73
C ALA A 43 -13.49 6.96 7.28
N PHE A 44 -13.73 8.25 7.09
CA PHE A 44 -12.92 9.33 7.63
C PHE A 44 -13.74 10.18 8.58
N ASP A 45 -13.12 10.63 9.67
CA ASP A 45 -13.71 11.63 10.56
C ASP A 45 -13.49 13.01 9.93
N VAL A 46 -14.57 13.60 9.42
CA VAL A 46 -14.51 14.88 8.70
C VAL A 46 -15.20 15.92 9.55
N GLY A 47 -14.42 16.80 10.17
CA GLY A 47 -14.94 17.96 10.89
C GLY A 47 -15.56 19.00 9.93
N GLU A 48 -16.42 19.88 10.47
CA GLU A 48 -17.08 20.93 9.66
C GLU A 48 -16.08 21.91 9.02
N ASP A 49 -14.91 22.10 9.61
CA ASP A 49 -13.86 22.98 9.11
C ASP A 49 -12.92 22.31 8.10
N ASP A 50 -12.88 20.98 8.04
CA ASP A 50 -11.93 20.20 7.22
C ASP A 50 -12.29 20.19 5.72
N ALA A 51 -13.53 20.57 5.38
CA ALA A 51 -14.01 20.57 3.99
C ALA A 51 -13.22 21.49 3.05
N ARG A 52 -12.33 22.34 3.58
CA ARG A 52 -11.49 23.28 2.80
C ARG A 52 -10.18 22.69 2.34
N PHE A 53 -9.69 21.63 3.00
CA PHE A 53 -8.39 21.01 2.73
C PHE A 53 -8.53 19.48 2.75
N LEU A 54 -9.21 18.92 1.75
CA LEU A 54 -9.47 17.48 1.65
C LEU A 54 -8.18 16.63 1.69
N ASN A 55 -7.07 17.17 1.23
CA ASN A 55 -5.77 16.49 1.26
C ASN A 55 -5.17 16.34 2.67
N THR A 56 -5.72 17.01 3.68
CA THR A 56 -5.26 16.86 5.08
C THR A 56 -6.11 15.87 5.87
N ILE A 57 -7.22 15.40 5.31
CA ILE A 57 -8.09 14.42 5.98
C ILE A 57 -7.50 13.04 5.79
N GLN A 58 -6.96 12.51 6.86
CA GLN A 58 -6.30 11.21 6.88
C GLN A 58 -6.77 10.38 8.07
N LYS A 59 -6.64 9.07 7.93
CA LYS A 59 -6.78 8.10 9.01
C LYS A 59 -5.38 7.62 9.39
N ARG A 60 -5.10 7.53 10.68
CA ARG A 60 -3.82 7.04 11.17
C ARG A 60 -3.56 5.60 10.70
N GLY A 61 -2.33 5.31 10.33
CA GLY A 61 -1.94 4.00 9.80
C GLY A 61 -2.25 2.84 10.76
N ASP A 62 -2.15 3.04 12.09
CA ASP A 62 -2.49 2.01 13.08
C ASP A 62 -3.99 1.63 13.07
N ALA A 63 -4.87 2.58 12.85
CA ALA A 63 -6.31 2.30 12.69
C ALA A 63 -6.57 1.51 11.40
N THR A 64 -5.96 1.91 10.30
CA THR A 64 -6.07 1.22 9.01
C THR A 64 -5.55 -0.22 9.08
N VAL A 65 -4.39 -0.43 9.70
CA VAL A 65 -3.82 -1.77 9.90
C VAL A 65 -4.69 -2.63 10.82
N SER A 66 -5.27 -2.04 11.87
CA SER A 66 -6.17 -2.76 12.77
C SER A 66 -7.43 -3.25 12.07
N GLU A 67 -8.04 -2.42 11.22
CA GLU A 67 -9.21 -2.79 10.41
C GLU A 67 -8.84 -3.90 9.41
N ALA A 68 -7.71 -3.76 8.71
CA ALA A 68 -7.23 -4.76 7.76
C ALA A 68 -6.93 -6.11 8.45
N ALA A 69 -6.27 -6.08 9.62
CA ALA A 69 -5.94 -7.28 10.38
C ALA A 69 -7.20 -8.04 10.84
N ALA A 70 -8.23 -7.33 11.28
CA ALA A 70 -9.50 -7.93 11.66
C ALA A 70 -10.17 -8.61 10.45
N TRP A 71 -10.23 -7.92 9.32
CA TRP A 71 -10.82 -8.43 8.10
C TRP A 71 -10.07 -9.66 7.55
N LEU A 72 -8.73 -9.64 7.57
CA LEU A 72 -7.90 -10.77 7.18
C LEU A 72 -8.12 -12.00 8.07
N ALA A 73 -8.26 -11.80 9.37
CA ALA A 73 -8.51 -12.88 10.32
C ALA A 73 -9.88 -13.53 10.13
N GLU A 74 -10.93 -12.73 9.83
CA GLU A 74 -12.27 -13.23 9.54
C GLU A 74 -12.30 -14.16 8.33
N GLY A 75 -11.52 -13.85 7.30
CA GLY A 75 -11.46 -14.62 6.06
C GLY A 75 -10.31 -15.63 6.00
N ALA A 76 -9.71 -16.05 7.11
CA ALA A 76 -8.51 -16.89 7.14
C ALA A 76 -8.64 -18.24 6.40
N GLY A 77 -9.84 -18.71 6.13
CA GLY A 77 -10.11 -19.92 5.33
C GLY A 77 -10.38 -19.65 3.84
N GLU A 78 -10.31 -18.41 3.39
CA GLU A 78 -10.64 -17.98 2.04
C GLU A 78 -9.39 -17.48 1.30
N ARG A 79 -9.45 -17.47 -0.03
CA ARG A 79 -8.47 -16.73 -0.83
C ARG A 79 -8.77 -15.24 -0.69
N GLN A 80 -7.81 -14.45 -0.21
CA GLN A 80 -8.02 -13.04 0.08
C GLN A 80 -7.06 -12.17 -0.72
N PHE A 81 -7.53 -10.99 -1.11
CA PHE A 81 -6.71 -9.90 -1.61
C PHE A 81 -6.99 -8.65 -0.78
N ALA A 82 -6.00 -8.14 -0.10
CA ALA A 82 -6.08 -6.90 0.66
C ALA A 82 -5.16 -5.83 0.06
N TRP A 83 -5.71 -4.64 -0.22
CA TRP A 83 -4.94 -3.43 -0.47
C TRP A 83 -4.97 -2.59 0.79
N ILE A 84 -3.81 -2.42 1.41
CA ILE A 84 -3.64 -1.64 2.64
C ILE A 84 -2.79 -0.43 2.29
N HIS A 85 -3.40 0.75 2.32
CA HIS A 85 -2.73 2.00 2.02
C HIS A 85 -2.45 2.75 3.32
N LEU A 86 -1.18 3.01 3.59
CA LEU A 86 -0.72 3.88 4.66
C LEU A 86 -0.46 5.27 4.08
N TYR A 87 -0.87 6.31 4.79
CA TYR A 87 -0.61 7.68 4.35
C TYR A 87 0.73 8.19 4.89
N ASP A 88 1.20 7.59 5.98
CA ASP A 88 2.54 7.82 6.50
C ASP A 88 3.60 7.16 5.56
N PRO A 89 4.72 7.81 5.22
CA PRO A 89 5.09 9.18 5.58
C PRO A 89 4.50 10.22 4.61
N HIS A 90 3.84 11.25 5.14
CA HIS A 90 3.30 12.36 4.35
C HIS A 90 3.29 13.66 5.17
N ASP A 91 3.56 14.81 4.53
CA ASP A 91 3.48 16.14 5.18
C ASP A 91 2.04 16.43 5.69
N PRO A 92 1.93 17.00 6.92
CA PRO A 92 2.97 17.26 7.93
C PRO A 92 3.44 15.99 8.62
N TYR A 93 4.76 15.85 8.81
CA TYR A 93 5.35 14.66 9.41
C TYR A 93 5.19 14.70 10.94
N GLU A 94 4.31 13.86 11.46
CA GLU A 94 3.96 13.76 12.88
C GLU A 94 4.04 12.31 13.39
N PRO A 95 5.24 11.70 13.40
CA PRO A 95 5.38 10.33 13.85
C PRO A 95 4.91 10.17 15.30
N PRO A 96 4.26 9.06 15.65
CA PRO A 96 3.86 8.81 17.03
C PRO A 96 5.04 8.49 17.93
N GLU A 97 4.87 8.59 19.24
CA GLU A 97 5.85 8.06 20.19
C GLU A 97 5.93 6.51 20.11
N PRO A 98 7.11 5.92 20.23
CA PRO A 98 8.39 6.54 20.60
C PRO A 98 9.18 7.14 19.41
N PHE A 99 8.69 7.02 18.18
CA PHE A 99 9.39 7.45 16.97
C PHE A 99 9.63 8.97 16.94
N ALA A 100 8.70 9.77 17.46
CA ALA A 100 8.86 11.22 17.55
C ALA A 100 10.11 11.61 18.39
N ALA A 101 10.34 10.93 19.49
CA ALA A 101 11.51 11.17 20.34
C ALA A 101 12.80 10.59 19.72
N GLU A 102 12.74 9.38 19.16
CA GLU A 102 13.89 8.69 18.58
C GLU A 102 14.43 9.41 17.34
N TYR A 103 13.53 9.94 16.53
CA TYR A 103 13.86 10.67 15.30
C TYR A 103 13.71 12.19 15.45
N ALA A 104 13.90 12.74 16.64
CA ALA A 104 13.82 14.18 16.90
C ALA A 104 14.68 14.97 15.88
N GLY A 105 14.05 15.92 15.18
CA GLY A 105 14.68 16.71 14.10
C GLY A 105 14.72 16.02 12.73
N ARG A 106 14.22 14.80 12.60
CA ARG A 106 14.05 14.05 11.34
C ARG A 106 12.69 13.37 11.30
N PRO A 107 11.58 14.13 11.31
CA PRO A 107 10.25 13.56 11.51
C PRO A 107 9.82 12.65 10.33
N TYR A 108 10.25 12.91 9.12
CA TYR A 108 10.04 12.01 7.98
C TYR A 108 10.62 10.60 8.24
N ASP A 109 11.88 10.52 8.71
CA ASP A 109 12.50 9.24 9.06
C ASP A 109 11.73 8.53 10.18
N GLY A 110 11.14 9.30 11.11
CA GLY A 110 10.28 8.78 12.17
C GLY A 110 9.00 8.15 11.62
N GLU A 111 8.38 8.74 10.61
CA GLU A 111 7.22 8.15 9.94
C GLU A 111 7.58 6.95 9.07
N VAL A 112 8.74 6.94 8.43
CA VAL A 112 9.24 5.75 7.72
C VAL A 112 9.41 4.59 8.71
N ALA A 113 10.03 4.83 9.87
CA ALA A 113 10.19 3.81 10.92
C ALA A 113 8.83 3.37 11.49
N TRP A 114 7.88 4.28 11.61
CA TRP A 114 6.50 3.96 11.99
C TRP A 114 5.81 3.08 10.94
N SER A 115 5.96 3.37 9.65
CA SER A 115 5.40 2.56 8.57
C SER A 115 5.99 1.14 8.57
N ASP A 116 7.29 0.99 8.84
CA ASP A 116 7.93 -0.32 8.99
C ASP A 116 7.33 -1.12 10.17
N GLU A 117 7.12 -0.47 11.32
CA GLU A 117 6.40 -1.07 12.46
C GLU A 117 4.98 -1.52 12.07
N LEU A 118 4.27 -0.73 11.27
CA LEU A 118 2.92 -1.07 10.80
C LEU A 118 2.92 -2.29 9.87
N VAL A 119 3.90 -2.41 8.99
CA VAL A 119 4.11 -3.62 8.16
C VAL A 119 4.37 -4.83 9.06
N GLY A 120 5.22 -4.68 10.07
CA GLY A 120 5.45 -5.73 11.08
C GLY A 120 4.18 -6.17 11.80
N ARG A 121 3.26 -5.25 12.09
CA ARG A 121 1.94 -5.57 12.69
C ARG A 121 1.04 -6.35 11.73
N ILE A 122 1.08 -6.05 10.44
CA ILE A 122 0.38 -6.83 9.41
C ILE A 122 0.92 -8.27 9.38
N GLU A 123 2.24 -8.44 9.32
CA GLU A 123 2.86 -9.78 9.34
C GLU A 123 2.51 -10.57 10.61
N ALA A 124 2.53 -9.91 11.77
CA ALA A 124 2.13 -10.52 13.02
C ALA A 124 0.63 -10.91 13.02
N ALA A 125 -0.23 -10.14 12.38
CA ALA A 125 -1.65 -10.48 12.23
C ALA A 125 -1.85 -11.70 11.33
N LEU A 126 -1.16 -11.77 10.19
CA LEU A 126 -1.17 -12.93 9.28
C LEU A 126 -0.67 -14.20 10.00
N THR A 127 0.37 -14.07 10.81
CA THR A 127 0.91 -15.18 11.61
C THR A 127 -0.10 -15.66 12.65
N ARG A 128 -0.75 -14.75 13.38
CA ARG A 128 -1.81 -15.10 14.35
C ARG A 128 -3.02 -15.76 13.70
N ALA A 129 -3.36 -15.34 12.48
CA ALA A 129 -4.43 -15.93 11.70
C ALA A 129 -4.03 -17.29 11.05
N GLY A 130 -2.75 -17.67 11.12
CA GLY A 130 -2.23 -18.92 10.56
C GLY A 130 -2.15 -18.95 9.02
N ILE A 131 -2.08 -17.77 8.39
CA ILE A 131 -2.08 -17.62 6.92
C ILE A 131 -0.80 -16.97 6.37
N ARG A 132 0.18 -16.66 7.23
CA ARG A 132 1.41 -15.95 6.83
C ARG A 132 2.20 -16.70 5.76
N ASP A 133 2.34 -18.00 5.91
CA ASP A 133 3.15 -18.83 5.00
C ASP A 133 2.50 -19.02 3.62
N ASP A 134 1.18 -18.81 3.53
CA ASP A 134 0.40 -18.87 2.29
C ASP A 134 0.10 -17.48 1.72
N THR A 135 0.67 -16.42 2.29
CA THR A 135 0.42 -15.03 1.88
C THR A 135 1.60 -14.45 1.12
N LEU A 136 1.32 -13.96 -0.09
CA LEU A 136 2.21 -13.09 -0.85
C LEU A 136 2.03 -11.65 -0.35
N LEU A 137 3.07 -11.05 0.20
CA LEU A 137 3.13 -9.65 0.60
C LEU A 137 3.94 -8.88 -0.43
N LEU A 138 3.37 -7.80 -0.97
CA LEU A 138 4.05 -6.86 -1.85
C LEU A 138 3.97 -5.47 -1.22
N ASP A 139 5.12 -4.86 -0.97
CA ASP A 139 5.26 -3.54 -0.38
C ASP A 139 5.92 -2.60 -1.40
N THR A 140 5.30 -1.45 -1.63
CA THR A 140 5.78 -0.42 -2.56
C THR A 140 5.17 0.93 -2.19
N SER A 141 5.69 2.01 -2.78
CA SER A 141 5.09 3.35 -2.70
C SER A 141 4.68 3.84 -4.09
N ASP A 142 3.82 4.84 -4.12
CA ASP A 142 3.43 5.55 -5.35
C ASP A 142 4.51 6.54 -5.80
N HIS A 143 5.18 7.22 -4.84
CA HIS A 143 6.32 8.13 -5.07
C HIS A 143 7.22 8.19 -3.82
N GLY A 144 8.35 8.85 -3.97
CA GLY A 144 9.26 9.23 -2.89
C GLY A 144 8.99 10.66 -2.41
N GLU A 145 9.99 11.28 -1.76
CA GLU A 145 9.85 12.62 -1.17
C GLU A 145 11.08 13.49 -1.44
N GLY A 146 10.86 14.79 -1.69
CA GLY A 146 11.92 15.72 -2.09
C GLY A 146 12.84 16.16 -0.95
N LEU A 147 12.31 16.37 0.25
CA LEU A 147 13.04 16.72 1.49
C LEU A 147 14.08 17.84 1.30
N GLU A 148 13.71 18.92 0.58
CA GLU A 148 14.58 20.04 0.20
C GLU A 148 15.71 19.69 -0.79
N GLU A 149 15.88 18.43 -1.18
CA GLU A 149 16.75 18.12 -2.29
C GLU A 149 16.20 18.76 -3.57
N HIS A 150 17.10 19.32 -4.35
CA HIS A 150 16.72 20.06 -5.56
C HIS A 150 15.76 21.26 -5.32
N ARG A 151 15.63 21.74 -4.07
CA ARG A 151 14.73 22.83 -3.64
C ARG A 151 13.25 22.47 -3.76
N GLU A 152 12.93 21.21 -3.71
CA GLU A 152 11.57 20.68 -3.59
C GLU A 152 11.39 20.14 -2.17
N SER A 153 10.52 20.79 -1.39
CA SER A 153 10.32 20.46 0.02
C SER A 153 9.50 19.18 0.20
N VAL A 154 8.57 18.93 -0.71
CA VAL A 154 7.68 17.79 -0.73
C VAL A 154 7.81 17.09 -2.09
N HIS A 155 6.73 16.86 -2.79
CA HIS A 155 6.69 16.18 -4.10
C HIS A 155 5.71 16.88 -5.05
N GLY A 156 5.69 16.47 -6.32
CA GLY A 156 4.65 16.84 -7.29
C GLY A 156 5.03 17.87 -8.34
N PHE A 157 6.20 18.49 -8.26
CA PHE A 157 6.66 19.47 -9.25
C PHE A 157 7.73 18.88 -10.17
N PHE A 158 8.68 18.13 -9.62
CA PHE A 158 9.82 17.60 -10.36
C PHE A 158 9.84 16.07 -10.31
N VAL A 159 10.60 15.49 -11.24
CA VAL A 159 10.77 14.05 -11.40
C VAL A 159 12.23 13.65 -11.16
N TYR A 160 12.75 14.03 -10.00
CA TYR A 160 14.07 13.62 -9.55
C TYR A 160 14.06 12.22 -8.96
N GLU A 161 15.23 11.62 -8.84
CA GLU A 161 15.38 10.28 -8.27
C GLU A 161 14.80 10.18 -6.85
N THR A 162 14.89 11.24 -6.06
CA THR A 162 14.31 11.33 -4.70
C THR A 162 12.80 11.11 -4.65
N THR A 163 12.10 11.53 -5.70
CA THR A 163 10.64 11.38 -5.81
C THR A 163 10.23 10.17 -6.68
N LEU A 164 11.17 9.58 -7.45
CA LEU A 164 10.89 8.45 -8.33
C LEU A 164 11.32 7.10 -7.74
N ALA A 165 12.41 7.07 -6.96
CA ALA A 165 12.92 5.84 -6.37
C ALA A 165 12.06 5.43 -5.18
N VAL A 166 11.34 4.33 -5.32
CA VAL A 166 10.48 3.75 -4.30
C VAL A 166 10.87 2.31 -4.02
N PRO A 167 10.60 1.78 -2.82
CA PRO A 167 10.78 0.37 -2.54
C PRO A 167 9.87 -0.48 -3.42
N PHE A 168 10.32 -1.68 -3.77
CA PHE A 168 9.53 -2.73 -4.36
C PHE A 168 9.97 -4.05 -3.74
N VAL A 169 9.29 -4.46 -2.68
CA VAL A 169 9.64 -5.63 -1.88
C VAL A 169 8.55 -6.69 -2.04
N VAL A 170 8.96 -7.92 -2.30
CA VAL A 170 8.02 -9.04 -2.40
C VAL A 170 8.50 -10.15 -1.48
N HIS A 171 7.58 -10.68 -0.69
CA HIS A 171 7.85 -11.76 0.24
C HIS A 171 6.67 -12.75 0.28
N GLY A 172 6.93 -14.03 0.17
CA GLY A 172 5.90 -15.07 0.27
C GLY A 172 6.21 -16.31 -0.54
N PRO A 173 5.22 -17.17 -0.75
CA PRO A 173 5.36 -18.39 -1.53
C PRO A 173 5.89 -18.13 -2.94
N GLY A 174 6.85 -18.95 -3.36
CA GLY A 174 7.47 -18.84 -4.69
C GLY A 174 8.56 -17.76 -4.84
N VAL A 175 8.74 -16.90 -3.83
CA VAL A 175 9.77 -15.85 -3.84
C VAL A 175 11.06 -16.37 -3.22
N THR A 176 12.20 -16.19 -3.92
CA THR A 176 13.51 -16.59 -3.40
C THR A 176 13.95 -15.62 -2.29
N PRO A 177 14.14 -16.08 -1.05
CA PRO A 177 14.56 -15.21 0.05
C PRO A 177 15.90 -14.53 -0.23
N GLY A 178 15.98 -13.22 0.04
CA GLY A 178 17.20 -12.43 -0.11
C GLY A 178 17.64 -12.15 -1.55
N ALA A 179 16.85 -12.55 -2.55
CA ALA A 179 17.11 -12.17 -3.93
C ALA A 179 17.02 -10.64 -4.11
N ARG A 180 17.91 -10.09 -4.93
CA ARG A 180 17.87 -8.69 -5.34
C ARG A 180 17.81 -8.63 -6.85
N ILE A 181 16.88 -7.84 -7.37
CA ILE A 181 16.69 -7.60 -8.79
C ILE A 181 17.30 -6.24 -9.11
N GLU A 182 18.35 -6.22 -9.92
CA GLU A 182 19.02 -4.98 -10.34
C GLU A 182 18.31 -4.27 -11.52
N ALA A 183 17.37 -4.96 -12.15
CA ALA A 183 16.58 -4.37 -13.21
C ALA A 183 15.59 -3.36 -12.64
N VAL A 184 15.34 -2.27 -13.38
CA VAL A 184 14.35 -1.27 -12.98
C VAL A 184 12.98 -1.93 -12.87
N ALA A 185 12.42 -1.90 -11.65
CA ALA A 185 11.04 -2.21 -11.36
C ALA A 185 10.21 -0.90 -11.40
N ARG A 186 8.94 -1.00 -11.78
CA ARG A 186 8.04 0.16 -11.90
C ARG A 186 6.71 -0.17 -11.24
N THR A 187 5.99 0.83 -10.77
CA THR A 187 4.67 0.63 -10.15
C THR A 187 3.67 -0.07 -11.11
N VAL A 188 3.80 0.13 -12.43
CA VAL A 188 3.00 -0.59 -13.44
C VAL A 188 3.31 -2.09 -13.52
N ASP A 189 4.43 -2.54 -12.95
CA ASP A 189 4.85 -3.95 -12.92
C ASP A 189 4.16 -4.72 -11.76
N VAL A 190 3.51 -4.04 -10.82
CA VAL A 190 2.79 -4.63 -9.68
C VAL A 190 1.73 -5.64 -10.16
N LEU A 191 0.84 -5.22 -11.06
CA LEU A 191 -0.25 -6.06 -11.54
C LEU A 191 0.25 -7.36 -12.20
N PRO A 192 1.11 -7.32 -13.25
CA PRO A 192 1.57 -8.55 -13.89
C PRO A 192 2.43 -9.41 -12.97
N THR A 193 3.24 -8.81 -12.06
CA THR A 193 4.05 -9.57 -11.09
C THR A 193 3.16 -10.31 -10.08
N THR A 194 2.14 -9.62 -9.55
CA THR A 194 1.20 -10.25 -8.60
C THR A 194 0.48 -11.43 -9.25
N LEU A 195 -0.05 -11.25 -10.46
CA LEU A 195 -0.76 -12.33 -11.15
C LEU A 195 0.15 -13.51 -11.47
N ASP A 196 1.38 -13.26 -11.88
CA ASP A 196 2.36 -14.31 -12.20
C ASP A 196 2.70 -15.14 -10.95
N LEU A 197 3.08 -14.48 -9.85
CA LEU A 197 3.41 -15.13 -8.57
C LEU A 197 2.22 -15.90 -7.97
N LEU A 198 0.99 -15.51 -8.28
CA LEU A 198 -0.22 -16.25 -7.89
C LEU A 198 -0.56 -17.40 -8.85
N GLY A 199 0.23 -17.65 -9.90
CA GLY A 199 -0.07 -18.65 -10.92
C GLY A 199 -1.22 -18.25 -11.85
N LEU A 200 -1.53 -16.97 -11.94
CA LEU A 200 -2.59 -16.39 -12.76
C LEU A 200 -2.04 -15.55 -13.93
N GLY A 201 -0.81 -15.82 -14.36
CA GLY A 201 -0.14 -15.05 -15.40
C GLY A 201 -0.92 -15.03 -16.74
N ASP A 202 -1.68 -16.08 -17.05
CA ASP A 202 -2.58 -16.18 -18.19
C ASP A 202 -3.78 -15.20 -18.12
N ARG A 203 -4.05 -14.63 -16.97
CA ARG A 203 -5.09 -13.61 -16.74
C ARG A 203 -4.58 -12.19 -16.87
N THR A 204 -3.27 -12.01 -17.11
CA THR A 204 -2.69 -10.68 -17.27
C THR A 204 -3.24 -10.01 -18.53
N PRO A 205 -3.93 -8.87 -18.40
CA PRO A 205 -4.41 -8.13 -19.56
C PRO A 205 -3.25 -7.45 -20.29
N ALA A 206 -3.54 -6.88 -21.47
CA ALA A 206 -2.56 -6.07 -22.18
C ALA A 206 -2.26 -4.79 -21.39
N VAL A 207 -1.11 -4.76 -20.71
CA VAL A 207 -0.63 -3.65 -19.89
C VAL A 207 0.81 -3.29 -20.26
N ALA A 208 1.26 -2.09 -19.87
CA ALA A 208 2.63 -1.63 -20.10
C ALA A 208 3.65 -2.26 -19.13
N GLY A 209 3.19 -2.86 -18.03
CA GLY A 209 4.00 -3.56 -17.05
C GLY A 209 4.45 -4.93 -17.52
N ARG A 210 5.47 -5.47 -16.85
CA ARG A 210 5.96 -6.84 -17.03
C ARG A 210 6.05 -7.54 -15.69
N SER A 211 5.98 -8.88 -15.69
CA SER A 211 6.29 -9.65 -14.49
C SER A 211 7.78 -9.53 -14.13
N LEU A 212 8.06 -9.52 -12.85
CA LEU A 212 9.38 -9.57 -12.22
C LEU A 212 9.62 -10.91 -11.49
N GLY A 213 8.65 -11.84 -11.56
CA GLY A 213 8.73 -13.18 -11.01
C GLY A 213 9.56 -14.15 -11.84
#